data_e4e40f91a85e0bcdff1149dddb069253
#
_entry.id   e4e40f91a85e0bcdff1149dddb069253
#
_cell.length_a   1.000
_cell.length_b   1.000
_cell.length_c   1.000
_cell.angle_alpha   90.00
_cell.angle_beta   90.00
_cell.angle_gamma   90.00
#
_symmetry.space_group_name_H-M   'P 1'
#
loop_
_entity.id
_entity.type
_entity.pdbx_description
1 polymer ?
#
loop_
_entity_poly.entity_id
_entity_poly.type
_entity_poly.pdbx_seq_one_letter_code
_entity_poly.pdbx_strand_id
1 'polypeptide(L)'
;GADVINRTILILSLLTSFMFSGEISVSISEELVNDYLDLIGSHQIPKGEKGNQAIWTIEKPYVIFEEGSAEFKTTVFYKKGKVNIKKVIKKNMYVEYNYDDNIINLMIEDPFITMERKNESFGGLDLSDLYQKGLKFQGPRPKVKTIKLKTMKGRIRIDMNIKKSMIYFEPGVVR
;
A
#
# COMPACT_ATOMS: atom_id res chain seq x y z
N GLY A 1 3.14 19.48 -12.29
CA GLY A 1 2.42 18.25 -12.34
C GLY A 1 3.17 17.15 -13.08
N ALA A 2 2.50 16.06 -13.34
CA ALA A 2 3.07 14.92 -14.04
C ALA A 2 3.67 15.30 -15.41
N ASP A 3 3.05 16.25 -16.09
CA ASP A 3 3.52 16.71 -17.40
C ASP A 3 4.89 17.40 -17.32
N VAL A 4 5.15 18.16 -16.28
CA VAL A 4 6.44 18.82 -16.07
C VAL A 4 7.53 17.80 -15.80
N ILE A 5 7.24 16.81 -14.97
CA ILE A 5 8.15 15.70 -14.67
C ILE A 5 8.45 14.90 -15.94
N ASN A 6 7.41 14.60 -16.70
CA ASN A 6 7.55 13.85 -17.96
C ASN A 6 8.39 14.62 -18.98
N ARG A 7 8.22 15.92 -19.09
CA ARG A 7 9.03 16.77 -19.97
C ARG A 7 10.49 16.79 -19.56
N THR A 8 10.77 16.86 -18.27
CA THR A 8 12.13 16.80 -17.74
C THR A 8 12.78 15.46 -18.06
N ILE A 9 12.07 14.36 -17.88
CA ILE A 9 12.53 13.02 -18.23
C ILE A 9 12.78 12.93 -19.74
N LEU A 10 11.90 13.50 -20.55
CA LEU A 10 12.04 13.50 -22.00
C LEU A 10 13.31 14.24 -22.46
N ILE A 11 13.62 15.39 -21.85
CA ILE A 11 14.85 16.13 -22.12
C ILE A 11 16.07 15.24 -21.82
N LEU A 12 16.07 14.56 -20.69
CA LEU A 12 17.12 13.62 -20.31
C LEU A 12 17.19 12.44 -21.28
N SER A 13 16.05 11.98 -21.80
CA SER A 13 15.99 10.86 -22.71
C SER A 13 16.59 11.14 -24.09
N LEU A 14 16.79 12.41 -24.43
CA LEU A 14 17.52 12.80 -25.65
C LEU A 14 19.01 12.51 -25.55
N LEU A 15 19.51 12.32 -24.35
CA LEU A 15 20.89 11.91 -24.11
C LEU A 15 20.99 10.38 -24.26
N THR A 16 22.05 9.89 -24.83
CA THR A 16 22.20 8.48 -25.16
C THR A 16 22.32 7.61 -23.91
N SER A 17 23.17 8.01 -22.99
CA SER A 17 23.36 7.32 -21.71
C SER A 17 24.14 8.16 -20.74
N PHE A 18 23.94 7.91 -19.46
CA PHE A 18 24.75 8.49 -18.40
C PHE A 18 25.21 7.42 -17.44
N MET A 19 26.34 7.69 -16.81
CA MET A 19 26.72 6.98 -15.60
C MET A 19 26.36 7.84 -14.39
N PHE A 20 25.48 7.33 -13.54
CA PHE A 20 25.06 8.01 -12.33
C PHE A 20 25.79 7.47 -11.11
N SER A 21 26.20 8.37 -10.24
CA SER A 21 26.61 8.02 -8.89
C SER A 21 25.86 8.92 -7.92
N GLY A 22 25.29 8.34 -6.87
CA GLY A 22 24.53 9.05 -5.87
C GLY A 22 23.18 8.42 -5.59
N GLU A 23 22.33 9.18 -4.94
CA GLU A 23 21.01 8.72 -4.50
C GLU A 23 19.91 9.40 -5.30
N ILE A 24 18.90 8.62 -5.64
CA ILE A 24 17.61 9.11 -6.14
C ILE A 24 16.58 8.80 -5.08
N SER A 25 15.71 9.77 -4.81
CA SER A 25 14.62 9.62 -3.86
C SER A 25 13.28 9.83 -4.55
N VAL A 26 12.36 8.89 -4.35
CA VAL A 26 10.96 9.00 -4.79
C VAL A 26 10.06 8.73 -3.60
N SER A 27 8.77 9.05 -3.72
CA SER A 27 7.84 8.89 -2.60
C SER A 27 6.51 8.29 -3.04
N ILE A 28 5.91 7.50 -2.15
CA ILE A 28 4.51 7.08 -2.22
C ILE A 28 3.75 7.96 -1.23
N SER A 29 2.81 8.77 -1.71
CA SER A 29 2.06 9.66 -0.83
C SER A 29 0.93 8.93 -0.10
N GLU A 30 0.67 9.34 1.13
CA GLU A 30 -0.49 8.91 1.91
C GLU A 30 -1.79 9.20 1.15
N GLU A 31 -1.89 10.37 0.55
CA GLU A 31 -3.05 10.77 -0.23
C GLU A 31 -3.33 9.80 -1.38
N LEU A 32 -2.31 9.38 -2.13
CA LEU A 32 -2.46 8.41 -3.21
C LEU A 32 -3.01 7.08 -2.71
N VAL A 33 -2.48 6.58 -1.60
CA VAL A 33 -2.94 5.31 -1.02
C VAL A 33 -4.38 5.43 -0.55
N ASN A 34 -4.73 6.53 0.11
CA ASN A 34 -6.08 6.76 0.60
C ASN A 34 -7.09 6.95 -0.54
N ASP A 35 -6.72 7.64 -1.60
CA ASP A 35 -7.57 7.76 -2.80
C ASP A 35 -7.86 6.39 -3.41
N TYR A 36 -6.86 5.52 -3.45
CA TYR A 36 -7.04 4.16 -3.90
C TYR A 36 -8.00 3.36 -3.00
N LEU A 37 -7.84 3.47 -1.69
CA LEU A 37 -8.72 2.80 -0.73
C LEU A 37 -10.16 3.32 -0.84
N ASP A 38 -10.34 4.61 -1.07
CA ASP A 38 -11.66 5.22 -1.30
C ASP A 38 -12.32 4.68 -2.57
N LEU A 39 -11.55 4.43 -3.63
CA LEU A 39 -12.07 3.80 -4.85
C LEU A 39 -12.55 2.38 -4.62
N ILE A 40 -11.87 1.62 -3.78
CA ILE A 40 -12.32 0.29 -3.38
C ILE A 40 -13.63 0.40 -2.59
N GLY A 41 -13.71 1.38 -1.71
CA GLY A 41 -14.91 1.66 -0.91
C GLY A 41 -15.19 0.63 0.18
N SER A 42 -16.45 0.55 0.57
CA SER A 42 -16.91 -0.38 1.58
C SER A 42 -17.11 -1.78 1.02
N HIS A 43 -16.78 -2.80 1.82
CA HIS A 43 -16.96 -4.20 1.46
C HIS A 43 -17.90 -4.91 2.40
N GLN A 44 -18.82 -5.68 1.83
CA GLN A 44 -19.62 -6.63 2.60
C GLN A 44 -19.16 -8.04 2.29
N ILE A 45 -18.91 -8.82 3.32
CA ILE A 45 -18.41 -10.18 3.21
C ILE A 45 -19.34 -11.10 3.99
N PRO A 46 -20.13 -11.92 3.30
CA PRO A 46 -20.93 -12.95 3.96
C PRO A 46 -20.02 -14.13 4.34
N LYS A 47 -20.20 -14.64 5.54
CA LYS A 47 -19.51 -15.82 6.04
C LYS A 47 -20.48 -16.80 6.70
N GLY A 48 -20.30 -18.07 6.40
CA GLY A 48 -21.13 -19.13 6.94
C GLY A 48 -22.04 -19.78 5.91
N GLU A 49 -22.89 -20.67 6.36
CA GLU A 49 -23.81 -21.40 5.52
C GLU A 49 -24.94 -20.52 5.00
N LYS A 50 -25.38 -20.83 3.77
CA LYS A 50 -26.50 -20.11 3.14
C LYS A 50 -27.74 -20.17 4.03
N GLY A 51 -28.32 -18.99 4.28
CA GLY A 51 -29.50 -18.83 5.15
C GLY A 51 -29.17 -18.56 6.62
N ASN A 52 -27.92 -18.74 7.03
CA ASN A 52 -27.46 -18.43 8.39
C ASN A 52 -26.09 -17.76 8.39
N GLN A 53 -25.96 -16.77 7.51
CA GLN A 53 -24.70 -16.08 7.31
C GLN A 53 -24.53 -14.89 8.26
N ALA A 54 -23.29 -14.71 8.71
CA ALA A 54 -22.87 -13.46 9.30
C ALA A 54 -22.43 -12.51 8.16
N ILE A 55 -22.75 -11.25 8.29
CA ILE A 55 -22.31 -10.21 7.36
C ILE A 55 -21.26 -9.35 8.04
N TRP A 56 -20.08 -9.35 7.49
CA TRP A 56 -18.98 -8.47 7.87
C TRP A 56 -18.97 -7.28 6.92
N THR A 57 -18.99 -6.08 7.44
CA THR A 57 -18.89 -4.87 6.64
C THR A 57 -17.65 -4.10 7.05
N ILE A 58 -16.79 -3.80 6.08
CA ILE A 58 -15.60 -3.00 6.29
C ILE A 58 -15.86 -1.64 5.67
N GLU A 59 -15.75 -0.59 6.47
CA GLU A 59 -16.03 0.78 6.04
C GLU A 59 -14.86 1.71 6.25
N LYS A 60 -14.71 2.62 5.29
CA LYS A 60 -13.75 3.73 5.35
C LYS A 60 -12.33 3.29 5.74
N PRO A 61 -11.73 2.34 5.01
CA PRO A 61 -10.33 2.01 5.22
C PRO A 61 -9.45 3.19 4.82
N TYR A 62 -8.46 3.49 5.63
CA TYR A 62 -7.47 4.52 5.33
C TYR A 62 -6.15 4.24 6.03
N VAL A 63 -5.09 4.85 5.53
CA VAL A 63 -3.75 4.75 6.10
C VAL A 63 -3.30 6.10 6.63
N ILE A 64 -2.43 6.06 7.63
CA ILE A 64 -1.75 7.22 8.17
C ILE A 64 -0.27 6.92 8.18
N PHE A 65 0.54 7.81 7.56
CA PHE A 65 1.99 7.72 7.58
C PHE A 65 2.53 8.81 8.50
N GLU A 66 3.29 8.37 9.49
CA GLU A 66 4.00 9.24 10.42
C GLU A 66 5.49 8.93 10.38
N GLU A 67 6.28 9.72 11.06
CA GLU A 67 7.71 9.51 11.12
C GLU A 67 8.04 8.14 11.74
N GLY A 68 8.57 7.24 10.94
CA GLY A 68 8.95 5.91 11.39
C GLY A 68 7.81 4.91 11.60
N SER A 69 6.56 5.26 11.26
CA SER A 69 5.42 4.36 11.44
C SER A 69 4.33 4.55 10.38
N ALA A 70 3.65 3.48 10.07
CA ALA A 70 2.47 3.49 9.22
C ALA A 70 1.36 2.70 9.90
N GLU A 71 0.12 3.18 9.79
CA GLU A 71 -1.04 2.55 10.38
C GLU A 71 -2.16 2.39 9.35
N PHE A 72 -2.84 1.26 9.42
CA PHE A 72 -4.10 1.01 8.71
C PHE A 72 -5.24 1.12 9.70
N LYS A 73 -6.26 1.89 9.34
CA LYS A 73 -7.46 2.06 10.16
C LYS A 73 -8.71 1.78 9.34
N THR A 74 -9.68 1.15 9.97
CA THR A 74 -10.99 0.91 9.37
C THR A 74 -12.02 0.66 10.46
N THR A 75 -13.28 0.72 10.10
CA THR A 75 -14.38 0.34 10.97
C THR A 75 -15.01 -0.94 10.44
N VAL A 76 -15.18 -1.92 11.29
CA VAL A 76 -15.76 -3.21 10.93
C VAL A 76 -17.05 -3.41 11.70
N PHE A 77 -18.09 -3.79 10.97
CA PHE A 77 -19.38 -4.18 11.51
C PHE A 77 -19.58 -5.67 11.31
N TYR A 78 -20.08 -6.31 12.31
CA TYR A 78 -20.51 -7.71 12.26
C TYR A 78 -21.98 -7.79 12.56
N LYS A 79 -22.74 -8.46 11.70
CA LYS A 79 -24.18 -8.66 11.90
C LYS A 79 -24.55 -10.12 11.64
N LYS A 80 -25.17 -10.73 12.62
CA LYS A 80 -25.78 -12.06 12.47
C LYS A 80 -27.03 -12.13 13.35
N GLY A 81 -28.21 -12.27 12.74
CA GLY A 81 -29.47 -12.25 13.47
C GLY A 81 -29.66 -10.94 14.22
N LYS A 82 -29.79 -11.03 15.55
CA LYS A 82 -29.92 -9.87 16.43
C LYS A 82 -28.58 -9.35 16.94
N VAL A 83 -27.49 -10.02 16.60
CA VAL A 83 -26.15 -9.61 17.04
C VAL A 83 -25.60 -8.56 16.07
N ASN A 84 -25.30 -7.40 16.61
CA ASN A 84 -24.66 -6.30 15.89
C ASN A 84 -23.44 -5.83 16.69
N ILE A 85 -22.28 -5.89 16.10
CA ILE A 85 -21.03 -5.46 16.74
C ILE A 85 -20.31 -4.50 15.81
N LYS A 86 -19.84 -3.40 16.36
CA LYS A 86 -18.98 -2.43 15.68
C LYS A 86 -17.61 -2.43 16.36
N LYS A 87 -16.57 -2.50 15.56
CA LYS A 87 -15.19 -2.45 16.05
C LYS A 87 -14.36 -1.50 15.20
N VAL A 88 -13.67 -0.59 15.84
CA VAL A 88 -12.67 0.24 15.18
C VAL A 88 -11.36 -0.54 15.17
N ILE A 89 -10.80 -0.73 13.99
CA ILE A 89 -9.58 -1.50 13.79
C ILE A 89 -8.44 -0.54 13.50
N LYS A 90 -7.35 -0.77 14.20
CA LYS A 90 -6.09 -0.06 14.03
C LYS A 90 -4.98 -1.10 13.97
N LYS A 91 -4.27 -1.17 12.86
CA LYS A 91 -3.17 -2.11 12.66
C LYS A 91 -1.92 -1.36 12.22
N ASN A 92 -0.79 -1.78 12.73
CA ASN A 92 0.48 -1.29 12.22
C ASN A 92 0.71 -1.82 10.81
N MET A 93 1.46 -1.06 10.03
CA MET A 93 1.89 -1.46 8.70
C MET A 93 3.40 -1.42 8.61
N TYR A 94 3.93 -2.21 7.70
CA TYR A 94 5.33 -2.17 7.32
C TYR A 94 5.46 -2.19 5.81
N VAL A 95 6.60 -1.76 5.33
CA VAL A 95 6.89 -1.66 3.90
C VAL A 95 8.08 -2.56 3.60
N GLU A 96 7.97 -3.34 2.53
CA GLU A 96 9.08 -4.17 2.06
C GLU A 96 9.26 -4.04 0.55
N TYR A 97 10.48 -4.24 0.10
CA TYR A 97 10.80 -4.32 -1.31
C TYR A 97 11.13 -5.76 -1.68
N ASN A 98 10.35 -6.32 -2.59
CA ASN A 98 10.65 -7.61 -3.19
C ASN A 98 11.51 -7.38 -4.42
N TYR A 99 12.78 -7.76 -4.32
CA TYR A 99 13.73 -7.58 -5.42
C TYR A 99 13.37 -8.42 -6.64
N ASP A 100 12.98 -9.68 -6.44
CA ASP A 100 12.71 -10.60 -7.55
C ASP A 100 11.55 -10.12 -8.42
N ASP A 101 10.48 -9.69 -7.80
CA ASP A 101 9.29 -9.17 -8.49
C ASP A 101 9.37 -7.68 -8.76
N ASN A 102 10.34 -6.97 -8.21
CA ASN A 102 10.48 -5.53 -8.27
C ASN A 102 9.20 -4.81 -7.81
N ILE A 103 8.72 -5.19 -6.65
CA ILE A 103 7.47 -4.67 -6.09
C ILE A 103 7.72 -4.14 -4.68
N ILE A 104 7.14 -3.00 -4.40
CA ILE A 104 7.06 -2.44 -3.05
C ILE A 104 5.72 -2.84 -2.48
N ASN A 105 5.76 -3.60 -1.39
CA ASN A 105 4.57 -4.07 -0.69
C ASN A 105 4.33 -3.23 0.56
N LEU A 106 3.14 -2.73 0.70
CA LEU A 106 2.66 -2.11 1.93
C LEU A 106 1.81 -3.14 2.65
N MET A 107 2.32 -3.67 3.75
CA MET A 107 1.75 -4.83 4.43
C MET A 107 1.07 -4.42 5.74
N ILE A 108 -0.06 -5.02 6.03
CA ILE A 108 -0.72 -4.88 7.34
C ILE A 108 -0.10 -5.92 8.27
N GLU A 109 0.46 -5.45 9.38
CA GLU A 109 0.99 -6.33 10.41
C GLU A 109 -0.17 -6.97 11.17
N ASP A 110 -0.09 -8.29 11.36
CA ASP A 110 -1.10 -9.04 12.09
C ASP A 110 -2.53 -8.78 11.57
N PRO A 111 -2.78 -9.09 10.28
CA PRO A 111 -3.99 -8.64 9.58
C PRO A 111 -5.27 -9.36 10.00
N PHE A 112 -5.18 -10.40 10.80
CA PHE A 112 -6.34 -11.15 11.26
C PHE A 112 -7.07 -10.40 12.37
N ILE A 113 -8.37 -10.21 12.21
CA ILE A 113 -9.23 -9.58 13.22
C ILE A 113 -10.26 -10.57 13.72
N THR A 114 -10.54 -10.52 15.01
CA THR A 114 -11.60 -11.33 15.63
C THR A 114 -12.72 -10.43 16.14
N MET A 115 -13.92 -10.97 16.14
CA MET A 115 -15.08 -10.29 16.67
C MET A 115 -15.54 -10.98 17.94
N GLU A 116 -15.53 -10.24 19.04
CA GLU A 116 -15.84 -10.75 20.37
C GLU A 116 -16.78 -9.80 21.08
N ARG A 117 -17.67 -10.36 21.89
CA ARG A 117 -18.54 -9.62 22.79
C ARG A 117 -18.90 -10.50 23.99
N LYS A 118 -18.69 -9.98 25.21
CA LYS A 118 -19.01 -10.67 26.48
C LYS A 118 -18.46 -12.10 26.56
N ASN A 119 -17.18 -12.27 26.25
CA ASN A 119 -16.47 -13.55 26.24
C ASN A 119 -16.96 -14.56 25.17
N GLU A 120 -17.79 -14.12 24.24
CA GLU A 120 -18.22 -14.89 23.09
C GLU A 120 -17.44 -14.48 21.84
N SER A 121 -16.88 -15.46 21.13
CA SER A 121 -16.19 -15.22 19.85
C SER A 121 -17.11 -15.53 18.69
N PHE A 122 -17.16 -14.61 17.74
CA PHE A 122 -18.02 -14.71 16.55
C PHE A 122 -17.25 -14.99 15.26
N GLY A 123 -15.97 -15.36 15.39
CA GLY A 123 -15.11 -15.64 14.25
C GLY A 123 -14.18 -14.51 13.88
N GLY A 124 -13.53 -14.62 12.76
CA GLY A 124 -12.49 -13.71 12.32
C GLY A 124 -12.47 -13.43 10.83
N LEU A 125 -11.71 -12.44 10.46
CA LEU A 125 -11.52 -11.98 9.09
C LEU A 125 -10.06 -11.61 8.87
N ASP A 126 -9.51 -12.01 7.73
CA ASP A 126 -8.16 -11.65 7.32
C ASP A 126 -8.21 -10.42 6.39
N LEU A 127 -7.72 -9.28 6.86
CA LEU A 127 -7.69 -8.05 6.09
C LEU A 127 -6.75 -8.12 4.88
N SER A 128 -5.74 -8.98 4.92
CA SER A 128 -4.80 -9.12 3.81
C SER A 128 -5.45 -9.70 2.55
N ASP A 129 -6.48 -10.52 2.69
CA ASP A 129 -7.24 -11.07 1.56
C ASP A 129 -7.92 -9.97 0.75
N LEU A 130 -8.29 -8.86 1.40
CA LEU A 130 -8.99 -7.75 0.77
C LEU A 130 -8.05 -6.68 0.21
N TYR A 131 -6.97 -6.39 0.93
CA TYR A 131 -6.17 -5.19 0.66
C TYR A 131 -4.77 -5.49 0.12
N GLN A 132 -4.30 -6.72 0.20
CA GLN A 132 -2.94 -7.06 -0.21
C GLN A 132 -2.64 -6.71 -1.67
N LYS A 133 -3.58 -6.93 -2.58
CA LYS A 133 -3.39 -6.62 -4.00
C LYS A 133 -3.32 -5.12 -4.28
N GLY A 134 -4.08 -4.33 -3.53
CA GLY A 134 -4.18 -2.90 -3.73
C GLY A 134 -3.06 -2.08 -3.09
N LEU A 135 -2.26 -2.72 -2.27
CA LEU A 135 -1.17 -2.06 -1.56
C LEU A 135 0.20 -2.49 -2.08
N LYS A 136 0.26 -2.84 -3.36
CA LYS A 136 1.48 -3.16 -4.09
C LYS A 136 1.78 -2.08 -5.10
N PHE A 137 3.03 -1.65 -5.13
CA PHE A 137 3.49 -0.60 -6.02
C PHE A 137 4.64 -1.12 -6.86
N GLN A 138 4.66 -0.75 -8.13
CA GLN A 138 5.77 -1.08 -9.00
C GLN A 138 7.05 -0.43 -8.48
N GLY A 139 8.09 -1.23 -8.37
CA GLY A 139 9.41 -0.75 -7.97
C GLY A 139 10.06 0.15 -9.02
N PRO A 140 11.24 0.67 -8.71
CA PRO A 140 11.92 1.63 -9.56
C PRO A 140 12.39 1.04 -10.88
N ARG A 141 12.54 1.92 -11.88
CA ARG A 141 13.21 1.61 -13.14
C ARG A 141 14.38 2.58 -13.32
N PRO A 142 15.58 2.09 -13.54
CA PRO A 142 15.97 0.68 -13.65
C PRO A 142 15.80 -0.05 -12.31
N LYS A 143 15.66 -1.37 -12.42
CA LYS A 143 15.58 -2.23 -11.24
C LYS A 143 16.88 -2.16 -10.43
N VAL A 144 16.76 -1.92 -9.15
CA VAL A 144 17.92 -1.85 -8.25
C VAL A 144 17.95 -3.07 -7.33
N LYS A 145 19.15 -3.46 -6.92
CA LYS A 145 19.33 -4.64 -6.06
C LYS A 145 18.81 -4.40 -4.65
N THR A 146 19.01 -3.21 -4.14
CA THR A 146 18.57 -2.82 -2.81
C THR A 146 18.03 -1.40 -2.83
N ILE A 147 17.00 -1.18 -2.07
CA ILE A 147 16.44 0.15 -1.83
C ILE A 147 16.24 0.35 -0.34
N LYS A 148 16.20 1.59 0.07
CA LYS A 148 15.94 1.99 1.45
C LYS A 148 14.55 2.60 1.52
N LEU A 149 13.71 2.04 2.36
CA LEU A 149 12.35 2.52 2.57
C LEU A 149 12.27 3.24 3.92
N LYS A 150 11.73 4.44 3.92
CA LYS A 150 11.55 5.23 5.13
C LYS A 150 10.16 5.81 5.18
N THR A 151 9.40 5.45 6.20
CA THR A 151 8.09 6.05 6.45
C THR A 151 8.27 7.41 7.11
N MET A 152 7.65 8.40 6.52
CA MET A 152 7.67 9.78 6.99
C MET A 152 6.24 10.30 7.10
N LYS A 153 6.05 11.46 7.71
CA LYS A 153 4.73 12.05 7.78
C LYS A 153 4.16 12.29 6.37
N GLY A 154 3.04 11.66 6.08
CA GLY A 154 2.32 11.80 4.83
C GLY A 154 2.93 11.11 3.62
N ARG A 155 4.01 10.35 3.76
CA ARG A 155 4.64 9.64 2.64
C ARG A 155 5.58 8.52 3.07
N ILE A 156 5.81 7.59 2.15
CA ILE A 156 6.89 6.62 2.26
C ILE A 156 7.96 7.04 1.25
N ARG A 157 9.14 7.38 1.74
CA ARG A 157 10.29 7.73 0.90
C ARG A 157 11.06 6.49 0.49
N ILE A 158 11.44 6.43 -0.77
CA ILE A 158 12.20 5.34 -1.36
C ILE A 158 13.52 5.92 -1.83
N ASP A 159 14.60 5.55 -1.16
CA ASP A 159 15.96 5.98 -1.49
C ASP A 159 16.67 4.86 -2.25
N MET A 160 17.23 5.20 -3.40
CA MET A 160 17.96 4.28 -4.26
C MET A 160 19.37 4.79 -4.47
N ASN A 161 20.35 3.91 -4.31
CA ASN A 161 21.71 4.21 -4.66
C ASN A 161 22.04 3.56 -6.00
N ILE A 162 22.24 4.39 -7.00
CA ILE A 162 22.57 3.97 -8.36
C ILE A 162 24.03 4.22 -8.73
N LYS A 163 24.87 4.30 -7.71
CA LYS A 163 26.30 4.51 -7.87
C LYS A 163 26.90 3.43 -8.79
N LYS A 164 27.65 3.87 -9.79
CA LYS A 164 28.28 3.02 -10.80
C LYS A 164 27.27 2.28 -11.71
N SER A 165 26.01 2.67 -11.69
CA SER A 165 25.00 2.13 -12.60
C SER A 165 24.90 2.98 -13.83
N MET A 166 24.68 2.35 -14.98
CA MET A 166 24.41 3.02 -16.23
C MET A 166 22.93 3.02 -16.51
N ILE A 167 22.38 4.20 -16.79
CA ILE A 167 20.96 4.36 -17.08
C ILE A 167 20.82 4.86 -18.51
N TYR A 168 19.98 4.18 -19.28
CA TYR A 168 19.69 4.53 -20.66
C TYR A 168 18.30 5.16 -20.76
N PHE A 169 18.23 6.32 -21.41
CA PHE A 169 16.98 7.00 -21.69
C PHE A 169 16.67 6.88 -23.19
N GLU A 170 15.53 6.29 -23.51
CA GLU A 170 15.10 6.16 -24.89
C GLU A 170 14.35 7.42 -25.33
N PRO A 171 14.75 8.09 -26.42
CA PRO A 171 14.05 9.27 -26.91
C PRO A 171 12.58 9.00 -27.19
N GLY A 172 11.72 9.92 -26.73
CA GLY A 172 10.28 9.82 -26.92
C GLY A 172 9.56 8.84 -26.00
N VAL A 173 10.26 8.15 -25.11
CA VAL A 173 9.67 7.26 -24.13
C VAL A 173 9.59 7.97 -22.77
N VAL A 174 8.39 8.37 -22.41
CA VAL A 174 8.11 9.01 -21.12
C VAL A 174 7.13 8.12 -20.35
N ARG A 175 7.57 7.57 -19.26
CA ARG A 175 6.78 6.63 -18.46
C ARG A 175 6.77 6.99 -16.98
#